data_0231ffc8f81645775f27effb118ec706
#
_entry.id   0231ffc8f81645775f27effb118ec706
#
_cell.length_a   1.000
_cell.length_b   1.000
_cell.length_c   1.000
_cell.angle_alpha   90.00
_cell.angle_beta   90.00
_cell.angle_gamma   90.00
#
_symmetry.space_group_name_H-M   'P 1'
#
loop_
_entity.id
_entity.type
_entity.pdbx_description
1 polymer ?
#
loop_
_entity_poly.entity_id
_entity_poly.type
_entity_poly.pdbx_seq_one_letter_code
_entity_poly.pdbx_strand_id
1 'polypeptide(L)'
;MAKKHNDGYLSAKESRRISKENRKITNALEKKRKRKNVPESEYLTEMHDPNNAVEFDSLHTYFFTDTGVVKSVDGVTFSVPIGKTVGVVGESGCGKSVTSLSLMQLLQRPQGQVVEGEIRLNLGSKAYDVTKAPDSVMQHLRGNYISMIFQEPMTALNPVFRIGDQVDEVLALHNEKGHDEAQIKARTIELLEMVGIANSEGVYKMFPHELSGGMRQRVMIAMALACSPKLIIADEPTTALDVTIQAQILDLLRNLKDQINSSIMFITHDLGVIAEMADYVVVMYAGRIVEQGTAEEIFAHPAHPYTIGLMASKPVVGRQVDKLYSIPGKVPNPINMPNYCYFKDRCEMCVNGCEGDYPCEVSISPTHKVSCYRYYDGKRPDLEEVVEEELAEGKENGKEGE
;
A
#
# COMPACT_ATOMS: atom_id res chain seq x y z
N MET A 1 28.76 -26.17 -30.50
CA MET A 1 28.47 -26.58 -29.15
C MET A 1 27.69 -25.44 -28.45
N ALA A 2 26.37 -25.54 -28.41
CA ALA A 2 25.50 -24.54 -27.80
C ALA A 2 25.70 -24.58 -26.28
N LYS A 3 26.08 -23.43 -25.67
CA LYS A 3 26.06 -23.28 -24.22
C LYS A 3 24.58 -23.37 -23.77
N LYS A 4 24.22 -24.45 -23.05
CA LYS A 4 22.96 -24.55 -22.32
C LYS A 4 22.88 -23.36 -21.36
N HIS A 5 21.90 -22.48 -21.55
CA HIS A 5 21.49 -21.53 -20.54
C HIS A 5 21.06 -22.33 -19.30
N ASN A 6 21.79 -22.14 -18.24
CA ASN A 6 21.49 -22.76 -16.94
C ASN A 6 20.43 -21.87 -16.27
N ASP A 7 19.16 -22.27 -16.36
CA ASP A 7 18.05 -21.57 -15.76
C ASP A 7 18.23 -21.44 -14.25
N GLY A 8 18.57 -20.23 -13.81
CA GLY A 8 18.26 -19.74 -12.47
C GLY A 8 19.03 -20.29 -11.26
N TYR A 9 19.94 -21.23 -11.38
CA TYR A 9 20.70 -21.79 -10.26
C TYR A 9 22.01 -21.00 -10.03
N LEU A 10 22.01 -20.16 -8.97
CA LEU A 10 23.24 -19.52 -8.48
C LEU A 10 24.16 -20.59 -7.86
N SER A 11 25.45 -20.52 -8.20
CA SER A 11 26.44 -21.37 -7.53
C SER A 11 26.60 -20.94 -6.07
N ALA A 12 26.95 -21.88 -5.18
CA ALA A 12 27.18 -21.57 -3.76
C ALA A 12 28.29 -20.49 -3.56
N LYS A 13 29.22 -20.36 -4.50
CA LYS A 13 30.27 -19.33 -4.49
C LYS A 13 29.69 -17.95 -4.82
N GLU A 14 28.79 -17.87 -5.79
CA GLU A 14 28.12 -16.60 -6.17
C GLU A 14 27.15 -16.15 -5.07
N SER A 15 26.32 -17.04 -4.51
CA SER A 15 25.44 -16.73 -3.40
C SER A 15 26.23 -16.17 -2.19
N ARG A 16 27.38 -16.80 -1.84
CA ARG A 16 28.25 -16.27 -0.77
C ARG A 16 28.82 -14.90 -1.08
N ARG A 17 29.17 -14.61 -2.35
CA ARG A 17 29.66 -13.28 -2.76
C ARG A 17 28.55 -12.26 -2.60
N ILE A 18 27.34 -12.52 -3.13
CA ILE A 18 26.16 -11.66 -3.03
C ILE A 18 25.83 -11.38 -1.56
N SER A 19 25.74 -12.43 -0.74
CA SER A 19 25.45 -12.29 0.71
C SER A 19 26.50 -11.43 1.42
N LYS A 20 27.78 -11.54 1.06
CA LYS A 20 28.84 -10.73 1.66
C LYS A 20 28.74 -9.25 1.26
N GLU A 21 28.40 -8.97 0.02
CA GLU A 21 28.20 -7.60 -0.49
C GLU A 21 26.94 -6.98 0.14
N ASN A 22 25.82 -7.70 0.12
CA ASN A 22 24.56 -7.28 0.71
C ASN A 22 24.70 -7.00 2.21
N ARG A 23 25.41 -7.87 2.95
CA ARG A 23 25.67 -7.66 4.37
C ARG A 23 26.50 -6.41 4.67
N LYS A 24 27.40 -6.00 3.78
CA LYS A 24 28.13 -4.73 3.97
C LYS A 24 27.20 -3.53 3.83
N ILE A 25 26.33 -3.55 2.82
CA ILE A 25 25.36 -2.49 2.57
C ILE A 25 24.38 -2.40 3.74
N THR A 26 23.73 -3.51 4.11
CA THR A 26 22.76 -3.53 5.20
C THR A 26 23.35 -3.12 6.54
N ASN A 27 24.60 -3.54 6.87
CA ASN A 27 25.28 -3.13 8.09
C ASN A 27 25.54 -1.62 8.12
N ALA A 28 25.92 -1.00 6.98
CA ALA A 28 26.13 0.44 6.90
C ALA A 28 24.84 1.23 7.12
N LEU A 29 23.72 0.79 6.50
CA LEU A 29 22.40 1.39 6.67
C LEU A 29 21.88 1.22 8.11
N GLU A 30 22.01 0.02 8.70
CA GLU A 30 21.64 -0.24 10.09
C GLU A 30 22.45 0.60 11.07
N LYS A 31 23.75 0.79 10.85
CA LYS A 31 24.59 1.66 11.68
C LYS A 31 24.12 3.12 11.63
N LYS A 32 23.71 3.61 10.47
CA LYS A 32 23.17 4.97 10.31
C LYS A 32 21.84 5.12 11.06
N ARG A 33 20.96 4.13 10.94
CA ARG A 33 19.63 4.15 11.57
C ARG A 33 19.69 4.04 13.11
N LYS A 34 20.56 3.18 13.64
CA LYS A 34 20.66 2.91 15.10
C LYS A 34 21.36 4.01 15.91
N ARG A 35 21.60 5.18 15.33
CA ARG A 35 22.14 6.32 16.08
C ARG A 35 21.14 6.76 17.15
N LYS A 36 21.59 6.89 18.40
CA LYS A 36 20.72 7.21 19.54
C LYS A 36 20.40 8.71 19.65
N ASN A 37 21.35 9.57 19.32
CA ASN A 37 21.23 11.02 19.51
C ASN A 37 21.21 11.70 18.13
N VAL A 38 20.11 11.54 17.39
CA VAL A 38 19.89 12.22 16.11
C VAL A 38 19.23 13.57 16.43
N PRO A 39 19.86 14.72 16.10
CA PRO A 39 19.23 16.02 16.31
C PRO A 39 17.99 16.17 15.41
N GLU A 40 16.98 16.87 15.91
CA GLU A 40 15.72 17.08 15.17
C GLU A 40 15.93 17.67 13.78
N SER A 41 16.94 18.52 13.61
CA SER A 41 17.30 19.13 12.32
C SER A 41 17.67 18.14 11.21
N GLU A 42 18.00 16.87 11.53
CA GLU A 42 18.32 15.86 10.52
C GLU A 42 17.07 15.19 9.90
N TYR A 43 15.94 15.19 10.63
CA TYR A 43 14.67 14.61 10.17
C TYR A 43 13.53 15.65 10.10
N LEU A 44 13.75 16.89 10.54
CA LEU A 44 12.85 18.01 10.30
C LEU A 44 12.87 18.33 8.79
N THR A 45 11.69 18.46 8.21
CA THR A 45 11.52 18.79 6.78
C THR A 45 10.30 19.68 6.59
N GLU A 46 10.06 20.10 5.36
CA GLU A 46 8.86 20.81 4.96
C GLU A 46 8.04 19.96 4.00
N MET A 47 6.72 20.07 4.06
CA MET A 47 5.82 19.46 3.09
C MET A 47 5.95 20.20 1.75
N HIS A 48 5.88 19.48 0.63
CA HIS A 48 5.76 20.12 -0.69
C HIS A 48 4.40 20.79 -0.84
N ASP A 49 3.33 20.14 -0.37
CA ASP A 49 2.00 20.72 -0.23
C ASP A 49 1.53 20.55 1.23
N PRO A 50 1.30 21.67 1.96
CA PRO A 50 0.83 21.61 3.35
C PRO A 50 -0.54 20.95 3.51
N ASN A 51 -1.31 20.77 2.42
CA ASN A 51 -2.57 20.06 2.42
C ASN A 51 -2.41 18.51 2.41
N ASN A 52 -1.20 18.00 2.33
CA ASN A 52 -0.94 16.57 2.41
C ASN A 52 -0.69 16.12 3.85
N ALA A 53 -1.23 14.96 4.21
CA ALA A 53 -0.94 14.28 5.47
C ALA A 53 0.39 13.54 5.40
N VAL A 54 0.69 12.93 4.24
CA VAL A 54 1.97 12.28 3.95
C VAL A 54 2.34 12.43 2.49
N GLU A 55 3.63 12.55 2.20
CA GLU A 55 4.21 12.57 0.86
C GLU A 55 5.33 11.53 0.76
N PHE A 56 5.25 10.70 -0.27
CA PHE A 56 6.32 9.80 -0.69
C PHE A 56 7.03 10.43 -1.88
N ASP A 57 8.34 10.59 -1.79
CA ASP A 57 9.15 11.19 -2.82
C ASP A 57 10.29 10.26 -3.21
N SER A 58 10.21 9.71 -4.43
CA SER A 58 11.18 8.79 -5.02
C SER A 58 11.58 7.67 -4.05
N LEU A 59 10.60 7.07 -3.37
CA LEU A 59 10.87 6.05 -2.36
C LEU A 59 11.44 4.78 -2.98
N HIS A 60 12.60 4.33 -2.50
CA HIS A 60 13.21 3.06 -2.85
C HIS A 60 13.36 2.19 -1.60
N THR A 61 12.68 1.05 -1.60
CA THR A 61 12.76 0.05 -0.52
C THR A 61 13.13 -1.30 -1.09
N TYR A 62 14.31 -1.79 -0.68
CA TYR A 62 14.91 -3.00 -1.22
C TYR A 62 15.11 -4.06 -0.13
N PHE A 63 15.03 -5.34 -0.54
CA PHE A 63 15.39 -6.47 0.31
C PHE A 63 16.67 -7.12 -0.21
N PHE A 64 17.67 -7.19 0.66
CA PHE A 64 18.99 -7.74 0.38
C PHE A 64 19.02 -9.21 0.77
N THR A 65 18.88 -10.09 -0.23
CA THR A 65 18.83 -11.54 -0.07
C THR A 65 20.14 -12.21 -0.45
N ASP A 66 20.26 -13.49 -0.23
CA ASP A 66 21.41 -14.31 -0.67
C ASP A 66 21.40 -14.64 -2.17
N THR A 67 20.28 -14.37 -2.85
CA THR A 67 20.10 -14.57 -4.30
C THR A 67 20.21 -13.27 -5.09
N GLY A 68 20.13 -12.11 -4.44
CA GLY A 68 20.20 -10.80 -5.10
C GLY A 68 19.48 -9.71 -4.32
N VAL A 69 19.27 -8.58 -4.97
CA VAL A 69 18.52 -7.44 -4.42
C VAL A 69 17.14 -7.43 -5.02
N VAL A 70 16.14 -7.53 -4.15
CA VAL A 70 14.72 -7.44 -4.49
C VAL A 70 14.30 -5.98 -4.38
N LYS A 71 13.96 -5.35 -5.50
CA LYS A 71 13.47 -3.97 -5.56
C LYS A 71 11.95 -3.94 -5.36
N SER A 72 11.52 -4.07 -4.10
CA SER A 72 10.08 -4.16 -3.78
C SER A 72 9.35 -2.84 -3.96
N VAL A 73 10.01 -1.71 -3.78
CA VAL A 73 9.54 -0.35 -4.09
C VAL A 73 10.69 0.35 -4.77
N ASP A 74 10.48 0.89 -5.97
CA ASP A 74 11.55 1.39 -6.83
C ASP A 74 11.17 2.74 -7.48
N GLY A 75 11.33 3.84 -6.73
CA GLY A 75 11.04 5.19 -7.20
C GLY A 75 9.55 5.56 -7.11
N VAL A 76 8.90 5.22 -6.00
CA VAL A 76 7.47 5.53 -5.78
C VAL A 76 7.29 6.95 -5.28
N THR A 77 6.46 7.75 -6.00
CA THR A 77 6.14 9.15 -5.68
C THR A 77 4.62 9.37 -5.74
N PHE A 78 4.01 9.64 -4.59
CA PHE A 78 2.61 10.03 -4.46
C PHE A 78 2.36 10.68 -3.11
N SER A 79 1.19 11.28 -2.92
CA SER A 79 0.78 11.90 -1.65
C SER A 79 -0.60 11.43 -1.20
N VAL A 80 -0.84 11.57 0.10
CA VAL A 80 -2.17 11.38 0.71
C VAL A 80 -2.63 12.73 1.24
N PRO A 81 -3.61 13.39 0.58
CA PRO A 81 -4.13 14.66 1.05
C PRO A 81 -4.88 14.52 2.38
N ILE A 82 -4.89 15.59 3.17
CA ILE A 82 -5.60 15.64 4.46
C ILE A 82 -7.10 15.40 4.25
N GLY A 83 -7.69 14.51 5.07
CA GLY A 83 -9.11 14.17 5.03
C GLY A 83 -9.52 13.31 3.82
N LYS A 84 -8.59 12.90 2.96
CA LYS A 84 -8.85 12.10 1.77
C LYS A 84 -8.46 10.64 1.95
N THR A 85 -9.08 9.80 1.13
CA THR A 85 -8.72 8.38 1.01
C THR A 85 -7.95 8.16 -0.29
N VAL A 86 -6.72 7.64 -0.18
CA VAL A 86 -5.91 7.22 -1.33
C VAL A 86 -5.88 5.71 -1.38
N GLY A 87 -6.43 5.15 -2.46
CA GLY A 87 -6.42 3.73 -2.74
C GLY A 87 -5.12 3.30 -3.41
N VAL A 88 -4.40 2.35 -2.86
CA VAL A 88 -3.20 1.76 -3.47
C VAL A 88 -3.54 0.34 -3.93
N VAL A 89 -3.53 0.13 -5.24
CA VAL A 89 -3.96 -1.13 -5.87
C VAL A 89 -2.88 -1.77 -6.72
N GLY A 90 -3.02 -3.08 -6.95
CA GLY A 90 -2.15 -3.87 -7.81
C GLY A 90 -2.13 -5.34 -7.38
N GLU A 91 -1.51 -6.19 -8.20
CA GLU A 91 -1.36 -7.63 -7.90
C GLU A 91 -0.56 -7.89 -6.62
N SER A 92 -0.71 -9.09 -6.05
CA SER A 92 0.07 -9.49 -4.88
C SER A 92 1.58 -9.40 -5.17
N GLY A 93 2.36 -8.92 -4.20
CA GLY A 93 3.80 -8.74 -4.34
C GLY A 93 4.26 -7.50 -5.13
N CYS A 94 3.37 -6.61 -5.58
CA CYS A 94 3.76 -5.40 -6.32
C CYS A 94 4.32 -4.26 -5.46
N GLY A 95 4.46 -4.43 -4.14
CA GLY A 95 5.10 -3.45 -3.25
C GLY A 95 4.16 -2.64 -2.35
N LYS A 96 2.84 -2.79 -2.43
CA LYS A 96 1.84 -2.01 -1.65
C LYS A 96 2.12 -2.01 -0.15
N SER A 97 2.12 -3.19 0.48
CA SER A 97 2.38 -3.33 1.91
C SER A 97 3.82 -2.94 2.29
N VAL A 98 4.78 -3.10 1.38
CA VAL A 98 6.17 -2.64 1.63
C VAL A 98 6.23 -1.12 1.69
N THR A 99 5.45 -0.41 0.88
CA THR A 99 5.33 1.06 0.93
C THR A 99 4.80 1.52 2.29
N SER A 100 3.73 0.90 2.79
CA SER A 100 3.17 1.22 4.12
C SER A 100 4.13 0.87 5.27
N LEU A 101 4.78 -0.30 5.19
CA LEU A 101 5.79 -0.72 6.19
C LEU A 101 7.04 0.19 6.17
N SER A 102 7.36 0.79 5.04
CA SER A 102 8.44 1.80 4.93
C SER A 102 8.07 3.07 5.70
N LEU A 103 6.83 3.58 5.54
CA LEU A 103 6.31 4.70 6.31
C LEU A 103 6.31 4.41 7.81
N MET A 104 5.87 3.20 8.19
CA MET A 104 5.85 2.78 9.59
C MET A 104 7.24 2.39 10.13
N GLN A 105 8.27 2.31 9.29
CA GLN A 105 9.60 1.75 9.62
C GLN A 105 9.52 0.35 10.27
N LEU A 106 8.57 -0.50 9.80
CA LEU A 106 8.35 -1.86 10.29
C LEU A 106 8.87 -2.93 9.31
N LEU A 107 9.79 -2.56 8.42
CA LEU A 107 10.44 -3.49 7.50
C LEU A 107 11.19 -4.60 8.26
N GLN A 108 11.17 -5.82 7.73
CA GLN A 108 11.93 -6.93 8.27
C GLN A 108 13.44 -6.66 8.16
N ARG A 109 14.06 -6.37 9.28
CA ARG A 109 15.50 -6.04 9.37
C ARG A 109 16.35 -7.28 9.61
N PRO A 110 17.62 -7.31 9.16
CA PRO A 110 18.34 -6.27 8.40
C PRO A 110 18.11 -6.31 6.89
N GLN A 111 17.33 -7.25 6.36
CA GLN A 111 17.18 -7.48 4.92
C GLN A 111 16.44 -6.33 4.23
N GLY A 112 15.31 -5.87 4.80
CA GLY A 112 14.51 -4.77 4.26
C GLY A 112 15.07 -3.41 4.67
N GLN A 113 15.37 -2.54 3.71
CA GLN A 113 15.97 -1.22 3.92
C GLN A 113 15.33 -0.20 2.99
N VAL A 114 15.02 0.99 3.51
CA VAL A 114 14.84 2.17 2.68
C VAL A 114 16.24 2.62 2.26
N VAL A 115 16.50 2.62 0.96
CA VAL A 115 17.84 2.92 0.42
C VAL A 115 17.94 4.34 -0.11
N GLU A 116 16.83 4.90 -0.61
CA GLU A 116 16.74 6.24 -1.19
C GLU A 116 15.33 6.78 -1.09
N GLY A 117 15.17 8.09 -1.26
CA GLY A 117 13.90 8.80 -1.19
C GLY A 117 13.55 9.28 0.19
N GLU A 118 12.46 10.04 0.27
CA GLU A 118 11.95 10.64 1.49
C GLU A 118 10.48 10.29 1.71
N ILE A 119 10.07 10.24 2.98
CA ILE A 119 8.67 10.14 3.37
C ILE A 119 8.40 11.27 4.36
N ARG A 120 7.70 12.31 3.89
CA ARG A 120 7.36 13.48 4.71
C ARG A 120 6.01 13.28 5.38
N LEU A 121 6.00 13.29 6.70
CA LEU A 121 4.79 13.18 7.52
C LEU A 121 4.43 14.54 8.11
N ASN A 122 3.22 15.00 7.86
CA ASN A 122 2.70 16.26 8.35
C ASN A 122 2.18 16.13 9.80
N LEU A 123 2.84 16.79 10.74
CA LEU A 123 2.42 16.84 12.14
C LEU A 123 1.54 18.06 12.46
N GLY A 124 1.26 18.91 11.48
CA GLY A 124 0.47 20.14 11.57
C GLY A 124 1.35 21.38 11.72
N SER A 125 2.11 21.52 12.79
CA SER A 125 3.03 22.64 12.99
C SER A 125 4.39 22.46 12.35
N LYS A 126 4.76 21.22 12.03
CA LYS A 126 6.04 20.81 11.42
C LYS A 126 5.85 19.53 10.64
N ALA A 127 6.82 19.15 9.82
CA ALA A 127 6.86 17.88 9.13
C ALA A 127 8.16 17.14 9.43
N TYR A 128 8.10 15.81 9.44
CA TYR A 128 9.26 14.95 9.62
C TYR A 128 9.47 14.04 8.42
N ASP A 129 10.72 13.91 7.99
CA ASP A 129 11.14 12.81 7.14
C ASP A 129 11.31 11.55 7.97
N VAL A 130 10.30 10.67 7.91
CA VAL A 130 10.29 9.44 8.71
C VAL A 130 11.38 8.46 8.31
N THR A 131 11.97 8.58 7.11
CA THR A 131 13.09 7.71 6.69
C THR A 131 14.36 7.99 7.50
N LYS A 132 14.50 9.20 8.03
CA LYS A 132 15.63 9.69 8.82
C LYS A 132 15.34 9.71 10.32
N ALA A 133 14.06 9.62 10.71
CA ALA A 133 13.63 9.68 12.11
C ALA A 133 14.17 8.49 12.92
N PRO A 134 14.72 8.71 14.14
CA PRO A 134 15.17 7.63 15.00
C PRO A 134 14.00 6.85 15.59
N ASP A 135 14.28 5.61 16.07
CA ASP A 135 13.25 4.73 16.62
C ASP A 135 12.45 5.37 17.77
N SER A 136 13.08 6.18 18.61
CA SER A 136 12.41 6.91 19.70
C SER A 136 11.34 7.88 19.21
N VAL A 137 11.59 8.57 18.11
CA VAL A 137 10.60 9.45 17.47
C VAL A 137 9.50 8.63 16.82
N MET A 138 9.87 7.55 16.12
CA MET A 138 8.88 6.66 15.50
C MET A 138 7.96 5.99 16.53
N GLN A 139 8.44 5.66 17.72
CA GLN A 139 7.59 5.14 18.81
C GLN A 139 6.52 6.14 19.25
N HIS A 140 6.83 7.44 19.25
CA HIS A 140 5.86 8.49 19.54
C HIS A 140 4.89 8.72 18.37
N LEU A 141 5.35 8.60 17.12
CA LEU A 141 4.52 8.82 15.93
C LEU A 141 3.53 7.67 15.68
N ARG A 142 3.97 6.41 15.88
CA ARG A 142 3.12 5.23 15.70
C ARG A 142 2.03 5.20 16.76
N GLY A 143 0.79 4.98 16.34
CA GLY A 143 -0.41 5.01 17.18
C GLY A 143 -0.95 6.43 17.43
N ASN A 144 -0.11 7.45 17.53
CA ASN A 144 -0.53 8.82 17.82
C ASN A 144 -0.81 9.64 16.55
N TYR A 145 0.13 9.67 15.59
CA TYR A 145 -0.03 10.41 14.33
C TYR A 145 -0.35 9.52 13.15
N ILE A 146 0.25 8.35 13.09
CA ILE A 146 0.05 7.33 12.07
C ILE A 146 -0.32 6.02 12.74
N SER A 147 -1.37 5.38 12.25
CA SER A 147 -1.80 4.08 12.73
C SER A 147 -2.00 3.11 11.58
N MET A 148 -1.96 1.81 11.88
CA MET A 148 -2.07 0.76 10.85
C MET A 148 -3.06 -0.32 11.27
N ILE A 149 -3.96 -0.64 10.34
CA ILE A 149 -4.84 -1.80 10.38
C ILE A 149 -4.16 -2.87 9.52
N PHE A 150 -3.74 -3.97 10.16
CA PHE A 150 -3.01 -5.05 9.50
C PHE A 150 -3.94 -6.01 8.74
N GLN A 151 -3.40 -6.69 7.76
CA GLN A 151 -4.12 -7.64 6.89
C GLN A 151 -4.77 -8.79 7.66
N GLU A 152 -4.11 -9.29 8.71
CA GLU A 152 -4.59 -10.45 9.47
C GLU A 152 -4.86 -10.09 10.94
N PRO A 153 -6.14 -9.95 11.36
CA PRO A 153 -6.46 -9.64 12.76
C PRO A 153 -6.09 -10.78 13.72
N MET A 154 -5.95 -12.01 13.20
CA MET A 154 -5.55 -13.17 13.99
C MET A 154 -4.12 -13.09 14.50
N THR A 155 -3.23 -12.50 13.73
CA THR A 155 -1.80 -12.34 14.06
C THR A 155 -1.50 -11.00 14.72
N ALA A 156 -2.39 -10.00 14.53
CA ALA A 156 -2.24 -8.67 15.11
C ALA A 156 -2.60 -8.62 16.60
N LEU A 157 -3.62 -9.38 17.03
CA LEU A 157 -4.02 -9.45 18.44
C LEU A 157 -3.24 -10.55 19.17
N ASN A 158 -2.70 -10.20 20.35
CA ASN A 158 -1.99 -11.18 21.18
C ASN A 158 -2.99 -12.11 21.89
N PRO A 159 -2.98 -13.44 21.61
CA PRO A 159 -4.00 -14.38 22.09
C PRO A 159 -3.99 -14.62 23.60
N VAL A 160 -2.92 -14.23 24.32
CA VAL A 160 -2.79 -14.46 25.78
C VAL A 160 -3.18 -13.25 26.64
N PHE A 161 -3.50 -12.11 26.02
CA PHE A 161 -4.01 -10.91 26.71
C PHE A 161 -5.47 -10.67 26.37
N ARG A 162 -6.20 -10.09 27.32
CA ARG A 162 -7.61 -9.68 27.09
C ARG A 162 -7.67 -8.52 26.09
N ILE A 163 -8.82 -8.37 25.48
CA ILE A 163 -9.06 -7.27 24.52
C ILE A 163 -8.87 -5.91 25.17
N GLY A 164 -9.45 -5.72 26.38
CA GLY A 164 -9.31 -4.47 27.13
C GLY A 164 -7.87 -4.12 27.40
N ASP A 165 -7.08 -5.08 27.91
CA ASP A 165 -5.67 -4.86 28.24
C ASP A 165 -4.85 -4.37 27.03
N GLN A 166 -5.14 -4.88 25.82
CA GLN A 166 -4.43 -4.51 24.60
C GLN A 166 -4.82 -3.11 24.09
N VAL A 167 -6.08 -2.71 24.23
CA VAL A 167 -6.52 -1.36 23.86
C VAL A 167 -6.05 -0.34 24.88
N ASP A 168 -6.13 -0.68 26.17
CA ASP A 168 -5.64 0.15 27.30
C ASP A 168 -4.14 0.43 27.16
N GLU A 169 -3.35 -0.57 26.73
CA GLU A 169 -1.90 -0.40 26.50
C GLU A 169 -1.62 0.71 25.48
N VAL A 170 -2.36 0.75 24.37
CA VAL A 170 -2.19 1.80 23.34
C VAL A 170 -2.49 3.18 23.92
N LEU A 171 -3.58 3.30 24.69
CA LEU A 171 -3.97 4.56 25.34
C LEU A 171 -2.96 4.98 26.42
N ALA A 172 -2.44 4.03 27.20
CA ALA A 172 -1.46 4.29 28.24
C ALA A 172 -0.11 4.75 27.69
N LEU A 173 0.36 4.14 26.59
CA LEU A 173 1.60 4.50 25.91
C LEU A 173 1.60 5.95 25.39
N HIS A 174 0.43 6.47 24.99
CA HIS A 174 0.27 7.81 24.43
C HIS A 174 -0.49 8.76 25.37
N ASN A 175 -0.44 8.48 26.67
CA ASN A 175 -1.20 9.21 27.70
C ASN A 175 -0.57 10.57 28.06
N GLU A 176 -0.51 11.49 27.09
CA GLU A 176 0.01 12.85 27.31
C GLU A 176 -0.86 13.69 28.28
N LYS A 177 -2.14 13.31 28.40
CA LYS A 177 -3.11 14.02 29.27
C LYS A 177 -3.10 13.54 30.71
N GLY A 178 -2.35 12.48 31.05
CA GLY A 178 -2.24 11.95 32.40
C GLY A 178 -3.53 11.30 32.91
N HIS A 179 -4.31 10.64 32.03
CA HIS A 179 -5.50 9.88 32.41
C HIS A 179 -5.14 8.75 33.40
N ASP A 180 -6.00 8.53 34.38
CA ASP A 180 -5.90 7.38 35.26
C ASP A 180 -6.45 6.09 34.62
N GLU A 181 -6.25 4.94 35.28
CA GLU A 181 -6.68 3.63 34.76
C GLU A 181 -8.20 3.56 34.51
N ALA A 182 -9.01 4.25 35.33
CA ALA A 182 -10.47 4.26 35.16
C ALA A 182 -10.89 5.04 33.93
N GLN A 183 -10.20 6.15 33.64
CA GLN A 183 -10.43 6.97 32.45
C GLN A 183 -9.96 6.25 31.17
N ILE A 184 -8.82 5.56 31.21
CA ILE A 184 -8.32 4.73 30.11
C ILE A 184 -9.34 3.63 29.80
N LYS A 185 -9.80 2.88 30.81
CA LYS A 185 -10.80 1.84 30.64
C LYS A 185 -12.13 2.39 30.08
N ALA A 186 -12.61 3.53 30.58
CA ALA A 186 -13.82 4.16 30.06
C ALA A 186 -13.68 4.51 28.59
N ARG A 187 -12.52 5.06 28.20
CA ARG A 187 -12.20 5.37 26.80
C ARG A 187 -12.12 4.11 25.93
N THR A 188 -11.55 3.03 26.43
CA THR A 188 -11.51 1.73 25.75
C THR A 188 -12.93 1.21 25.45
N ILE A 189 -13.82 1.27 26.44
CA ILE A 189 -15.23 0.85 26.25
C ILE A 189 -15.91 1.71 25.20
N GLU A 190 -15.74 3.04 25.25
CA GLU A 190 -16.25 3.97 24.24
C GLU A 190 -15.73 3.66 22.83
N LEU A 191 -14.44 3.34 22.67
CA LEU A 191 -13.86 2.94 21.39
C LEU A 191 -14.46 1.63 20.86
N LEU A 192 -14.69 0.65 21.73
CA LEU A 192 -15.34 -0.61 21.35
C LEU A 192 -16.80 -0.39 20.91
N GLU A 193 -17.53 0.52 21.56
CA GLU A 193 -18.87 0.94 21.15
C GLU A 193 -18.85 1.67 19.80
N MET A 194 -17.90 2.59 19.61
CA MET A 194 -17.74 3.36 18.38
C MET A 194 -17.52 2.45 17.16
N VAL A 195 -16.81 1.34 17.31
CA VAL A 195 -16.65 0.35 16.23
C VAL A 195 -17.83 -0.64 16.11
N GLY A 196 -18.92 -0.42 16.86
CA GLY A 196 -20.15 -1.20 16.76
C GLY A 196 -20.11 -2.54 17.47
N ILE A 197 -19.40 -2.66 18.59
CA ILE A 197 -19.42 -3.82 19.48
C ILE A 197 -20.53 -3.62 20.52
N ALA A 198 -21.62 -4.41 20.42
CA ALA A 198 -22.82 -4.22 21.22
C ALA A 198 -22.64 -4.49 22.73
N ASN A 199 -21.71 -5.38 23.11
CA ASN A 199 -21.40 -5.69 24.51
C ASN A 199 -19.94 -5.35 24.81
N SER A 200 -19.62 -4.07 24.75
CA SER A 200 -18.27 -3.55 24.90
C SER A 200 -17.63 -3.92 26.26
N GLU A 201 -18.37 -3.85 27.36
CA GLU A 201 -17.90 -4.26 28.68
C GLU A 201 -17.62 -5.77 28.80
N GLY A 202 -18.43 -6.60 28.12
CA GLY A 202 -18.21 -8.03 28.05
C GLY A 202 -16.99 -8.36 27.23
N VAL A 203 -16.88 -7.76 26.04
CA VAL A 203 -15.75 -7.96 25.12
C VAL A 203 -14.43 -7.44 25.70
N TYR A 204 -14.46 -6.36 26.47
CA TYR A 204 -13.29 -5.86 27.21
C TYR A 204 -12.58 -6.95 28.04
N LYS A 205 -13.36 -7.90 28.63
CA LYS A 205 -12.86 -8.98 29.49
C LYS A 205 -12.51 -10.26 28.71
N MET A 206 -12.89 -10.36 27.44
CA MET A 206 -12.66 -11.53 26.59
C MET A 206 -11.25 -11.59 26.03
N PHE A 207 -10.83 -12.78 25.62
CA PHE A 207 -9.62 -13.02 24.86
C PHE A 207 -9.92 -13.03 23.35
N PRO A 208 -8.91 -12.77 22.49
CA PRO A 208 -9.10 -12.77 21.03
C PRO A 208 -9.74 -14.05 20.46
N HIS A 209 -9.41 -15.22 21.01
CA HIS A 209 -9.95 -16.50 20.54
C HIS A 209 -11.44 -16.69 20.82
N GLU A 210 -12.03 -15.92 21.74
CA GLU A 210 -13.47 -15.96 22.06
C GLU A 210 -14.29 -15.09 21.09
N LEU A 211 -13.64 -14.29 20.21
CA LEU A 211 -14.31 -13.39 19.27
C LEU A 211 -14.41 -13.99 17.87
N SER A 212 -15.46 -13.61 17.13
CA SER A 212 -15.56 -13.87 15.69
C SER A 212 -14.53 -13.07 14.89
N GLY A 213 -14.27 -13.45 13.62
CA GLY A 213 -13.34 -12.73 12.73
C GLY A 213 -13.68 -11.25 12.59
N GLY A 214 -14.97 -10.95 12.35
CA GLY A 214 -15.45 -9.57 12.23
C GLY A 214 -15.31 -8.77 13.53
N MET A 215 -15.52 -9.40 14.69
CA MET A 215 -15.31 -8.73 15.99
C MET A 215 -13.83 -8.43 16.22
N ARG A 216 -12.92 -9.35 15.91
CA ARG A 216 -11.46 -9.10 15.99
C ARG A 216 -11.03 -7.96 15.10
N GLN A 217 -11.59 -7.89 13.87
CA GLN A 217 -11.34 -6.79 12.95
C GLN A 217 -11.79 -5.45 13.54
N ARG A 218 -12.99 -5.39 14.14
CA ARG A 218 -13.49 -4.18 14.81
C ARG A 218 -12.62 -3.78 15.99
N VAL A 219 -12.13 -4.72 16.79
CA VAL A 219 -11.18 -4.46 17.88
C VAL A 219 -9.87 -3.87 17.34
N MET A 220 -9.31 -4.44 16.27
CA MET A 220 -8.10 -3.92 15.64
C MET A 220 -8.30 -2.50 15.11
N ILE A 221 -9.49 -2.21 14.54
CA ILE A 221 -9.85 -0.85 14.12
C ILE A 221 -9.94 0.07 15.36
N ALA A 222 -10.56 -0.36 16.47
CA ALA A 222 -10.62 0.42 17.71
C ALA A 222 -9.22 0.77 18.23
N MET A 223 -8.30 -0.19 18.23
CA MET A 223 -6.88 0.05 18.60
C MET A 223 -6.22 1.06 17.67
N ALA A 224 -6.45 0.94 16.36
CA ALA A 224 -5.88 1.87 15.38
C ALA A 224 -6.40 3.31 15.55
N LEU A 225 -7.61 3.48 16.06
CA LEU A 225 -8.26 4.79 16.27
C LEU A 225 -8.04 5.37 17.68
N ALA A 226 -7.44 4.62 18.60
CA ALA A 226 -7.37 4.94 20.03
C ALA A 226 -6.89 6.38 20.32
N CYS A 227 -5.87 6.83 19.59
CA CYS A 227 -5.28 8.16 19.75
C CYS A 227 -5.74 9.18 18.70
N SER A 228 -6.79 8.88 17.90
CA SER A 228 -7.29 9.75 16.83
C SER A 228 -6.19 10.18 15.84
N PRO A 229 -5.53 9.21 15.16
CA PRO A 229 -4.39 9.48 14.29
C PRO A 229 -4.77 10.37 13.10
N LYS A 230 -3.81 11.11 12.56
CA LYS A 230 -3.99 11.95 11.35
C LYS A 230 -4.01 11.12 10.07
N LEU A 231 -3.33 9.97 10.08
CA LEU A 231 -3.27 9.04 8.96
C LEU A 231 -3.52 7.62 9.43
N ILE A 232 -4.45 6.94 8.80
CA ILE A 232 -4.74 5.52 8.98
C ILE A 232 -4.24 4.79 7.74
N ILE A 233 -3.40 3.79 7.93
CA ILE A 233 -3.01 2.84 6.90
C ILE A 233 -3.92 1.61 7.07
N ALA A 234 -4.74 1.31 6.07
CA ALA A 234 -5.58 0.12 6.05
C ALA A 234 -5.02 -0.88 5.02
N ASP A 235 -4.22 -1.83 5.48
CA ASP A 235 -3.57 -2.83 4.62
C ASP A 235 -4.45 -4.08 4.52
N GLU A 236 -5.17 -4.21 3.41
CA GLU A 236 -6.14 -5.26 3.12
C GLU A 236 -7.12 -5.53 4.28
N PRO A 237 -7.81 -4.51 4.81
CA PRO A 237 -8.55 -4.60 6.07
C PRO A 237 -9.79 -5.51 6.02
N THR A 238 -10.18 -5.96 4.83
CA THR A 238 -11.37 -6.81 4.62
C THR A 238 -11.05 -8.19 4.07
N THR A 239 -9.77 -8.52 3.91
CA THR A 239 -9.34 -9.85 3.45
C THR A 239 -9.80 -10.93 4.43
N ALA A 240 -10.31 -12.04 3.89
CA ALA A 240 -10.87 -13.17 4.63
C ALA A 240 -12.17 -12.88 5.43
N LEU A 241 -12.87 -11.78 5.14
CA LEU A 241 -14.21 -11.51 5.65
C LEU A 241 -15.27 -11.86 4.59
N ASP A 242 -16.46 -12.24 5.04
CA ASP A 242 -17.61 -12.38 4.14
C ASP A 242 -18.08 -11.01 3.63
N VAL A 243 -18.78 -11.00 2.48
CA VAL A 243 -19.18 -9.78 1.77
C VAL A 243 -20.01 -8.82 2.65
N THR A 244 -20.85 -9.37 3.54
CA THR A 244 -21.71 -8.56 4.42
C THR A 244 -20.87 -7.85 5.48
N ILE A 245 -19.95 -8.56 6.12
CA ILE A 245 -19.03 -7.97 7.12
C ILE A 245 -18.06 -7.01 6.44
N GLN A 246 -17.58 -7.34 5.24
CA GLN A 246 -16.75 -6.42 4.45
C GLN A 246 -17.44 -5.06 4.25
N ALA A 247 -18.68 -5.04 3.75
CA ALA A 247 -19.42 -3.79 3.56
C ALA A 247 -19.56 -2.99 4.88
N GLN A 248 -19.89 -3.68 5.99
CA GLN A 248 -19.98 -3.04 7.30
C GLN A 248 -18.65 -2.42 7.78
N ILE A 249 -17.52 -3.08 7.50
CA ILE A 249 -16.19 -2.55 7.86
C ILE A 249 -15.81 -1.34 7.00
N LEU A 250 -16.16 -1.35 5.71
CA LEU A 250 -15.92 -0.21 4.81
C LEU A 250 -16.74 1.02 5.24
N ASP A 251 -18.04 0.83 5.52
CA ASP A 251 -18.90 1.90 6.05
C ASP A 251 -18.36 2.44 7.39
N LEU A 252 -17.93 1.54 8.28
CA LEU A 252 -17.33 1.92 9.55
C LEU A 252 -16.10 2.80 9.35
N LEU A 253 -15.15 2.40 8.50
CA LEU A 253 -13.92 3.15 8.22
C LEU A 253 -14.22 4.53 7.61
N ARG A 254 -15.20 4.60 6.68
CA ARG A 254 -15.63 5.87 6.08
C ARG A 254 -16.17 6.83 7.12
N ASN A 255 -17.10 6.37 7.95
CA ASN A 255 -17.72 7.18 8.99
C ASN A 255 -16.71 7.65 10.04
N LEU A 256 -15.83 6.76 10.47
CA LEU A 256 -14.80 7.08 11.47
C LEU A 256 -13.76 8.06 10.93
N LYS A 257 -13.32 7.92 9.66
CA LYS A 257 -12.43 8.89 9.00
C LYS A 257 -12.97 10.31 9.13
N ASP A 258 -14.26 10.50 8.80
CA ASP A 258 -14.91 11.81 8.84
C ASP A 258 -15.07 12.33 10.29
N GLN A 259 -15.42 11.45 11.25
CA GLN A 259 -15.58 11.82 12.66
C GLN A 259 -14.28 12.31 13.31
N ILE A 260 -13.14 11.69 13.02
CA ILE A 260 -11.84 12.03 13.61
C ILE A 260 -10.99 12.93 12.69
N ASN A 261 -11.51 13.32 11.52
CA ASN A 261 -10.82 14.11 10.51
C ASN A 261 -9.44 13.52 10.13
N SER A 262 -9.40 12.21 9.87
CA SER A 262 -8.20 11.48 9.46
C SER A 262 -8.14 11.33 7.94
N SER A 263 -6.95 11.06 7.44
CA SER A 263 -6.73 10.60 6.07
C SER A 263 -6.57 9.08 6.06
N ILE A 264 -6.89 8.42 4.94
CA ILE A 264 -6.71 6.96 4.81
C ILE A 264 -5.82 6.65 3.62
N MET A 265 -4.78 5.83 3.84
CA MET A 265 -4.07 5.08 2.81
C MET A 265 -4.65 3.67 2.78
N PHE A 266 -5.50 3.39 1.80
CA PHE A 266 -6.25 2.14 1.70
C PHE A 266 -5.59 1.20 0.69
N ILE A 267 -5.04 0.09 1.17
CA ILE A 267 -4.33 -0.89 0.34
C ILE A 267 -5.24 -2.10 0.13
N THR A 268 -5.46 -2.48 -1.13
CA THR A 268 -6.19 -3.69 -1.48
C THR A 268 -5.84 -4.14 -2.91
N HIS A 269 -6.19 -5.37 -3.25
CA HIS A 269 -6.21 -5.87 -4.63
C HIS A 269 -7.62 -5.79 -5.24
N ASP A 270 -8.63 -5.37 -4.46
CA ASP A 270 -10.02 -5.26 -4.91
C ASP A 270 -10.35 -3.84 -5.40
N LEU A 271 -10.41 -3.67 -6.74
CA LEU A 271 -10.79 -2.41 -7.38
C LEU A 271 -12.23 -1.97 -7.06
N GLY A 272 -13.17 -2.91 -6.78
CA GLY A 272 -14.54 -2.57 -6.39
C GLY A 272 -14.56 -1.83 -5.07
N VAL A 273 -13.79 -2.30 -4.10
CA VAL A 273 -13.60 -1.62 -2.81
C VAL A 273 -12.98 -0.23 -3.00
N ILE A 274 -11.99 -0.12 -3.90
CA ILE A 274 -11.36 1.17 -4.19
C ILE A 274 -12.32 2.14 -4.86
N ALA A 275 -13.13 1.69 -5.81
CA ALA A 275 -14.15 2.53 -6.45
C ALA A 275 -15.15 3.12 -5.45
N GLU A 276 -15.41 2.39 -4.36
CA GLU A 276 -16.32 2.81 -3.30
C GLU A 276 -15.66 3.74 -2.28
N MET A 277 -14.38 3.52 -1.96
CA MET A 277 -13.71 4.13 -0.81
C MET A 277 -12.77 5.30 -1.16
N ALA A 278 -12.16 5.29 -2.35
CA ALA A 278 -11.04 6.17 -2.65
C ALA A 278 -11.46 7.47 -3.34
N ASP A 279 -10.84 8.57 -2.92
CA ASP A 279 -10.86 9.86 -3.64
C ASP A 279 -9.79 9.84 -4.77
N TYR A 280 -8.62 9.25 -4.51
CA TYR A 280 -7.49 9.10 -5.43
C TYR A 280 -7.02 7.66 -5.47
N VAL A 281 -6.49 7.22 -6.60
CA VAL A 281 -6.02 5.87 -6.82
C VAL A 281 -4.59 5.88 -7.32
N VAL A 282 -3.77 5.00 -6.75
CA VAL A 282 -2.39 4.72 -7.14
C VAL A 282 -2.31 3.26 -7.56
N VAL A 283 -2.01 3.01 -8.83
CA VAL A 283 -1.88 1.66 -9.39
C VAL A 283 -0.41 1.26 -9.40
N MET A 284 -0.07 0.20 -8.67
CA MET A 284 1.30 -0.30 -8.57
C MET A 284 1.49 -1.61 -9.32
N TYR A 285 2.61 -1.73 -10.02
CA TYR A 285 3.06 -2.94 -10.67
C TYR A 285 4.56 -3.16 -10.47
N ALA A 286 4.94 -4.34 -9.98
CA ALA A 286 6.34 -4.75 -9.79
C ALA A 286 7.24 -3.69 -9.12
N GLY A 287 6.74 -3.05 -8.06
CA GLY A 287 7.48 -2.07 -7.26
C GLY A 287 7.41 -0.62 -7.75
N ARG A 288 6.70 -0.34 -8.84
CA ARG A 288 6.56 1.02 -9.40
C ARG A 288 5.10 1.44 -9.54
N ILE A 289 4.87 2.75 -9.53
CA ILE A 289 3.58 3.33 -9.92
C ILE A 289 3.52 3.33 -11.45
N VAL A 290 2.47 2.72 -11.99
CA VAL A 290 2.22 2.71 -13.43
C VAL A 290 1.16 3.73 -13.84
N GLU A 291 0.25 4.06 -12.90
CA GLU A 291 -0.80 5.06 -13.13
C GLU A 291 -1.30 5.60 -11.79
N GLN A 292 -1.64 6.89 -11.74
CA GLN A 292 -2.28 7.52 -10.59
C GLN A 292 -3.19 8.67 -11.03
N GLY A 293 -4.30 8.85 -10.30
CA GLY A 293 -5.28 9.89 -10.60
C GLY A 293 -6.43 9.91 -9.61
N THR A 294 -7.44 10.74 -9.85
CA THR A 294 -8.69 10.65 -9.11
C THR A 294 -9.38 9.30 -9.38
N ALA A 295 -10.21 8.85 -8.47
CA ALA A 295 -10.96 7.61 -8.68
C ALA A 295 -11.79 7.67 -9.98
N GLU A 296 -12.42 8.82 -10.27
CA GLU A 296 -13.18 9.03 -11.50
C GLU A 296 -12.32 8.86 -12.75
N GLU A 297 -11.12 9.47 -12.80
CA GLU A 297 -10.21 9.36 -13.94
C GLU A 297 -9.75 7.92 -14.16
N ILE A 298 -9.34 7.24 -13.09
CA ILE A 298 -8.81 5.86 -13.19
C ILE A 298 -9.91 4.87 -13.60
N PHE A 299 -11.14 5.03 -13.09
CA PHE A 299 -12.23 4.09 -13.40
C PHE A 299 -12.95 4.39 -14.73
N ALA A 300 -13.08 5.68 -15.12
CA ALA A 300 -13.70 6.05 -16.37
C ALA A 300 -12.72 6.03 -17.56
N HIS A 301 -11.45 6.35 -17.30
CA HIS A 301 -10.45 6.56 -18.35
C HIS A 301 -9.09 5.94 -17.99
N PRO A 302 -9.02 4.61 -17.73
CA PRO A 302 -7.74 3.96 -17.42
C PRO A 302 -6.79 4.11 -18.60
N ALA A 303 -5.55 4.48 -18.34
CA ALA A 303 -4.57 4.82 -19.36
C ALA A 303 -3.52 3.71 -19.56
N HIS A 304 -3.00 3.14 -18.46
CA HIS A 304 -1.98 2.12 -18.54
C HIS A 304 -2.60 0.75 -18.91
N PRO A 305 -2.02 -0.02 -19.87
CA PRO A 305 -2.54 -1.33 -20.27
C PRO A 305 -2.74 -2.31 -19.08
N TYR A 306 -1.91 -2.22 -18.05
CA TYR A 306 -2.10 -3.01 -16.84
C TYR A 306 -3.38 -2.62 -16.08
N THR A 307 -3.67 -1.32 -15.95
CA THR A 307 -4.90 -0.82 -15.30
C THR A 307 -6.13 -1.26 -16.08
N ILE A 308 -6.10 -1.15 -17.42
CA ILE A 308 -7.15 -1.64 -18.32
C ILE A 308 -7.37 -3.13 -18.08
N GLY A 309 -6.30 -3.94 -18.07
CA GLY A 309 -6.36 -5.37 -17.82
C GLY A 309 -6.92 -5.73 -16.43
N LEU A 310 -6.54 -4.97 -15.39
CA LEU A 310 -7.11 -5.14 -14.04
C LEU A 310 -8.62 -4.87 -14.01
N MET A 311 -9.09 -3.82 -14.72
CA MET A 311 -10.51 -3.51 -14.83
C MET A 311 -11.27 -4.61 -15.58
N ALA A 312 -10.70 -5.09 -16.70
CA ALA A 312 -11.31 -6.14 -17.54
C ALA A 312 -11.39 -7.51 -16.83
N SER A 313 -10.51 -7.77 -15.86
CA SER A 313 -10.47 -9.03 -15.12
C SER A 313 -11.58 -9.19 -14.08
N LYS A 314 -12.39 -8.13 -13.84
CA LYS A 314 -13.47 -8.18 -12.85
C LYS A 314 -14.81 -8.56 -13.45
N PRO A 315 -15.62 -9.36 -12.73
CA PRO A 315 -17.01 -9.60 -13.11
C PRO A 315 -17.81 -8.30 -12.97
N VAL A 316 -18.51 -7.93 -14.02
CA VAL A 316 -19.48 -6.82 -14.01
C VAL A 316 -20.88 -7.41 -13.83
N VAL A 317 -21.61 -6.90 -12.82
CA VAL A 317 -23.00 -7.34 -12.58
C VAL A 317 -23.87 -7.06 -13.81
N GLY A 318 -24.58 -8.08 -14.29
CA GLY A 318 -25.45 -7.97 -15.47
C GLY A 318 -24.77 -8.29 -16.81
N ARG A 319 -23.47 -8.50 -16.86
CA ARG A 319 -22.76 -8.97 -18.06
C ARG A 319 -22.49 -10.47 -17.94
N GLN A 320 -23.17 -11.27 -18.74
CA GLN A 320 -22.84 -12.69 -18.89
C GLN A 320 -21.61 -12.82 -19.80
N VAL A 321 -20.51 -13.33 -19.26
CA VAL A 321 -19.30 -13.69 -20.01
C VAL A 321 -18.94 -15.13 -19.69
N ASP A 322 -18.63 -15.92 -20.71
CA ASP A 322 -18.26 -17.33 -20.54
C ASP A 322 -16.92 -17.48 -19.82
N LYS A 323 -16.03 -16.50 -19.96
CA LYS A 323 -14.71 -16.48 -19.31
C LYS A 323 -14.32 -15.03 -18.97
N LEU A 324 -13.89 -14.82 -17.72
CA LEU A 324 -13.30 -13.55 -17.31
C LEU A 324 -11.95 -13.35 -18.00
N TYR A 325 -11.65 -12.12 -18.40
CA TYR A 325 -10.32 -11.76 -18.88
C TYR A 325 -9.29 -12.00 -17.77
N SER A 326 -8.14 -12.52 -18.16
CA SER A 326 -7.01 -12.72 -17.25
C SER A 326 -5.77 -12.15 -17.92
N ILE A 327 -5.10 -11.20 -17.27
CA ILE A 327 -3.85 -10.63 -17.77
C ILE A 327 -2.86 -11.77 -18.05
N PRO A 328 -2.36 -11.92 -19.29
CA PRO A 328 -1.50 -13.04 -19.66
C PRO A 328 -0.15 -12.99 -18.93
N GLY A 329 0.53 -14.12 -18.88
CA GLY A 329 1.87 -14.24 -18.31
C GLY A 329 1.94 -14.20 -16.79
N LYS A 330 3.14 -13.96 -16.26
CA LYS A 330 3.43 -13.91 -14.83
C LYS A 330 4.09 -12.57 -14.49
N VAL A 331 3.88 -12.10 -13.25
CA VAL A 331 4.63 -10.96 -12.70
C VAL A 331 6.12 -11.27 -12.79
N PRO A 332 6.97 -10.34 -13.25
CA PRO A 332 8.41 -10.57 -13.37
C PRO A 332 9.03 -10.81 -11.99
N ASN A 333 10.13 -11.57 -11.98
CA ASN A 333 10.90 -11.79 -10.76
C ASN A 333 11.53 -10.45 -10.32
N PRO A 334 11.27 -9.95 -9.12
CA PRO A 334 11.75 -8.64 -8.66
C PRO A 334 13.26 -8.59 -8.36
N ILE A 335 13.98 -9.68 -8.58
CA ILE A 335 15.44 -9.75 -8.38
C ILE A 335 16.15 -9.22 -9.62
N ASN A 336 17.00 -8.20 -9.43
CA ASN A 336 17.82 -7.63 -10.49
C ASN A 336 16.99 -7.18 -11.71
N MET A 337 15.88 -6.49 -11.46
CA MET A 337 15.00 -5.97 -12.51
C MET A 337 15.77 -5.15 -13.54
N PRO A 338 15.47 -5.35 -14.84
CA PRO A 338 16.07 -4.55 -15.91
C PRO A 338 15.56 -3.11 -15.88
N ASN A 339 16.18 -2.24 -16.67
CA ASN A 339 15.77 -0.84 -16.78
C ASN A 339 14.84 -0.60 -17.99
N TYR A 340 13.81 -1.44 -18.16
CA TYR A 340 12.75 -1.26 -19.17
C TYR A 340 11.38 -1.37 -18.54
N CYS A 341 10.29 -1.16 -19.33
CA CYS A 341 8.93 -1.29 -18.82
C CYS A 341 8.67 -2.70 -18.26
N TYR A 342 8.41 -2.81 -16.96
CA TYR A 342 8.23 -4.09 -16.27
C TYR A 342 6.99 -4.88 -16.71
N PHE A 343 5.99 -4.19 -17.30
CA PHE A 343 4.80 -4.81 -17.83
C PHE A 343 4.96 -5.29 -19.30
N LYS A 344 6.04 -4.94 -19.98
CA LYS A 344 6.29 -5.21 -21.40
C LYS A 344 5.92 -6.62 -21.83
N ASP A 345 6.39 -7.65 -21.12
CA ASP A 345 6.21 -9.06 -21.49
C ASP A 345 4.76 -9.58 -21.32
N ARG A 346 3.88 -8.76 -20.72
CA ARG A 346 2.45 -9.03 -20.52
C ARG A 346 1.55 -8.03 -21.25
N CYS A 347 2.16 -7.04 -21.92
CA CYS A 347 1.47 -5.93 -22.55
C CYS A 347 1.09 -6.26 -24.00
N GLU A 348 -0.18 -6.37 -24.28
CA GLU A 348 -0.71 -6.56 -25.64
C GLU A 348 -0.55 -5.30 -26.51
N MET A 349 -0.35 -4.13 -25.86
CA MET A 349 -0.18 -2.81 -26.51
C MET A 349 1.28 -2.34 -26.49
N CYS A 350 2.25 -3.28 -26.51
CA CYS A 350 3.68 -2.97 -26.43
C CYS A 350 4.15 -2.21 -27.68
N VAL A 351 4.91 -1.12 -27.48
CA VAL A 351 5.56 -0.32 -28.53
C VAL A 351 7.08 -0.42 -28.46
N ASN A 352 7.79 -0.05 -29.52
CA ASN A 352 9.24 -0.19 -29.58
C ASN A 352 9.97 0.51 -28.43
N GLY A 353 9.45 1.63 -27.90
CA GLY A 353 10.01 2.33 -26.74
C GLY A 353 10.04 1.48 -25.44
N CYS A 354 9.16 0.48 -25.32
CA CYS A 354 9.08 -0.37 -24.14
C CYS A 354 10.33 -1.26 -23.91
N GLU A 355 11.20 -1.39 -24.90
CA GLU A 355 12.47 -2.12 -24.82
C GLU A 355 13.66 -1.25 -24.36
N GLY A 356 13.44 0.06 -24.29
CA GLY A 356 14.44 1.03 -23.84
C GLY A 356 14.51 1.17 -22.32
N ASP A 357 14.64 2.41 -21.85
CA ASP A 357 14.60 2.73 -20.43
C ASP A 357 13.20 2.53 -19.83
N TYR A 358 13.08 2.58 -18.50
CA TYR A 358 11.77 2.57 -17.85
C TYR A 358 11.02 3.88 -18.20
N PRO A 359 9.73 3.83 -18.59
CA PRO A 359 9.00 5.02 -19.00
C PRO A 359 8.86 6.02 -17.83
N CYS A 360 9.14 7.30 -18.12
CA CYS A 360 8.88 8.37 -17.18
C CYS A 360 7.37 8.58 -16.98
N GLU A 361 7.01 9.16 -15.86
CA GLU A 361 5.63 9.58 -15.58
C GLU A 361 5.25 10.75 -16.49
N VAL A 362 4.12 10.63 -17.18
CA VAL A 362 3.51 11.65 -18.05
C VAL A 362 2.19 12.09 -17.43
N SER A 363 1.94 13.40 -17.38
CA SER A 363 0.65 13.96 -16.93
C SER A 363 -0.34 14.02 -18.11
N ILE A 364 -1.46 13.30 -17.98
CA ILE A 364 -2.58 13.33 -18.92
C ILE A 364 -3.51 14.49 -18.55
N SER A 365 -3.74 14.69 -17.24
CA SER A 365 -4.46 15.82 -16.65
C SER A 365 -3.66 16.36 -15.47
N PRO A 366 -4.10 17.43 -14.79
CA PRO A 366 -3.44 17.92 -13.57
C PRO A 366 -3.33 16.87 -12.46
N THR A 367 -4.25 15.90 -12.42
CA THR A 367 -4.32 14.86 -11.40
C THR A 367 -4.02 13.47 -11.94
N HIS A 368 -4.20 13.22 -13.25
CA HIS A 368 -4.02 11.92 -13.89
C HIS A 368 -2.64 11.80 -14.52
N LYS A 369 -1.86 10.83 -14.06
CA LYS A 369 -0.49 10.58 -14.50
C LYS A 369 -0.30 9.10 -14.83
N VAL A 370 0.53 8.81 -15.83
CA VAL A 370 0.79 7.46 -16.33
C VAL A 370 2.25 7.26 -16.70
N SER A 371 2.81 6.10 -16.37
CA SER A 371 4.16 5.70 -16.77
C SER A 371 4.11 4.73 -17.94
N CYS A 372 3.80 5.25 -19.15
CA CYS A 372 3.65 4.44 -20.36
C CYS A 372 4.11 5.17 -21.62
N TYR A 373 4.89 4.50 -22.48
CA TYR A 373 5.42 5.06 -23.71
C TYR A 373 4.36 5.48 -24.74
N ARG A 374 3.14 4.94 -24.64
CA ARG A 374 1.99 5.36 -25.50
C ARG A 374 1.59 6.82 -25.33
N TYR A 375 2.01 7.46 -24.23
CA TYR A 375 1.65 8.84 -23.87
C TYR A 375 2.82 9.82 -23.94
N TYR A 376 3.98 9.40 -24.49
CA TYR A 376 5.20 10.21 -24.48
C TYR A 376 5.10 11.50 -25.28
N ASP A 377 4.26 11.55 -26.31
CA ASP A 377 4.06 12.75 -27.14
C ASP A 377 2.97 13.68 -26.62
N GLY A 378 2.45 13.46 -25.42
CA GLY A 378 1.36 14.24 -24.83
C GLY A 378 0.02 14.08 -25.55
N LYS A 379 -0.06 13.21 -26.56
CA LYS A 379 -1.29 12.87 -27.24
C LYS A 379 -1.93 11.70 -26.52
N ARG A 380 -3.12 11.93 -26.01
CA ARG A 380 -4.00 10.87 -25.57
C ARG A 380 -4.45 10.09 -26.81
N PRO A 381 -4.25 8.77 -26.94
CA PRO A 381 -4.98 8.00 -27.95
C PRO A 381 -6.45 8.19 -27.62
N ASP A 382 -7.25 8.60 -28.61
CA ASP A 382 -8.69 8.75 -28.39
C ASP A 382 -9.22 7.40 -27.92
N LEU A 383 -9.71 7.36 -26.69
CA LEU A 383 -10.23 6.13 -26.06
C LEU A 383 -11.46 5.61 -26.80
N GLU A 384 -12.13 6.46 -27.59
CA GLU A 384 -13.22 6.08 -28.49
C GLU A 384 -12.73 5.14 -29.60
N GLU A 385 -11.54 5.39 -30.18
CA GLU A 385 -10.97 4.50 -31.22
C GLU A 385 -10.55 3.14 -30.66
N VAL A 386 -9.95 3.11 -29.45
CA VAL A 386 -9.48 1.85 -28.82
C VAL A 386 -10.65 0.97 -28.38
N VAL A 387 -11.71 1.56 -27.86
CA VAL A 387 -12.93 0.81 -27.48
C VAL A 387 -13.72 0.36 -28.71
N GLU A 388 -13.71 1.12 -29.80
CA GLU A 388 -14.35 0.72 -31.05
C GLU A 388 -13.56 -0.36 -31.81
N GLU A 389 -12.22 -0.32 -31.80
CA GLU A 389 -11.39 -1.39 -32.38
C GLU A 389 -11.52 -2.70 -31.60
N GLU A 390 -11.47 -2.69 -30.28
CA GLU A 390 -11.66 -3.91 -29.45
C GLU A 390 -13.09 -4.47 -29.58
N LEU A 391 -14.10 -3.60 -29.74
CA LEU A 391 -15.48 -4.02 -30.00
C LEU A 391 -15.69 -4.50 -31.45
N ALA A 392 -14.89 -4.01 -32.41
CA ALA A 392 -14.93 -4.45 -33.80
C ALA A 392 -14.23 -5.81 -33.98
N GLU A 393 -13.03 -6.00 -33.42
CA GLU A 393 -12.31 -7.28 -33.44
C GLU A 393 -13.05 -8.40 -32.70
N GLY A 394 -13.73 -8.08 -31.60
CA GLY A 394 -14.58 -9.02 -30.88
C GLY A 394 -15.82 -9.47 -31.66
N LYS A 395 -16.25 -8.69 -32.69
CA LYS A 395 -17.36 -9.03 -33.59
C LYS A 395 -16.94 -9.83 -34.82
N GLU A 396 -15.69 -9.68 -35.26
CA GLU A 396 -15.17 -10.47 -36.40
C GLU A 396 -14.80 -11.90 -35.99
N ASN A 397 -14.23 -12.10 -34.80
CA ASN A 397 -13.93 -13.44 -34.29
C ASN A 397 -15.16 -14.26 -33.83
N GLY A 398 -16.35 -13.66 -33.81
CA GLY A 398 -17.62 -14.35 -33.54
C GLY A 398 -18.38 -14.86 -34.78
N LYS A 399 -17.87 -14.63 -36.02
CA LYS A 399 -18.55 -15.01 -37.25
C LYS A 399 -17.92 -16.16 -38.05
N GLU A 400 -16.80 -16.72 -37.58
CA GLU A 400 -16.16 -17.89 -38.22
C GLU A 400 -16.43 -19.21 -37.48
N GLY A 401 -17.56 -19.34 -36.81
CA GLY A 401 -17.96 -20.54 -36.06
C GLY A 401 -19.44 -20.87 -36.22
N GLU A 402 -19.95 -20.94 -37.46
CA GLU A 402 -21.16 -21.68 -37.82
C GLU A 402 -20.86 -22.74 -38.89
#